data_e34d275b1686a4ff2efef15620a88df9
#
_entry.id   e34d275b1686a4ff2efef15620a88df9
#
_cell.length_a   1.000
_cell.length_b   1.000
_cell.length_c   1.000
_cell.angle_alpha   90.00
_cell.angle_beta   90.00
_cell.angle_gamma   90.00
#
_symmetry.space_group_name_H-M   'P 1'
#
loop_
_entity.id
_entity.type
_entity.pdbx_description
1 polymer ?
#
loop_
_entity_poly.entity_id
_entity_poly.type
_entity_poly.pdbx_seq_one_letter_code
_entity_poly.pdbx_strand_id
1 'polypeptide(L)'
;GNLWKANWGASLKDPSINNMGIEDVTLTYTNTPIYDYKGSKSNLAAAKTQLSDFITNVNSKTGDDFKNYIAQKMDVNLFLKTYAVNVTVGMWDDYWSNSNNYYFYFDAAGKFYFIPYDYDNTLGTSLLMADSGIQDPLNWGKNADNPLVAKLLTIPEYKAQYIKYLNDLMDKKYDLFYVDYAQQRIQNWQNMIASYVSNDTGEDMEIKDVPANWGNCGFYKLRGNSSADNFFIRKASSIPKN
;
A
#
# COMPACT_ATOMS: atom_id res chain seq x y z
N GLY A 1 -1.03 -4.02 -23.05
CA GLY A 1 -1.20 -4.56 -21.71
C GLY A 1 -2.51 -4.14 -21.07
N ASN A 2 -2.82 -4.66 -19.90
CA ASN A 2 -4.10 -4.49 -19.23
C ASN A 2 -3.91 -3.78 -17.87
N LEU A 3 -4.43 -2.56 -17.76
CA LEU A 3 -4.39 -1.76 -16.52
C LEU A 3 -5.71 -1.91 -15.76
N TRP A 4 -5.62 -2.15 -14.48
CA TRP A 4 -6.73 -2.28 -13.56
C TRP A 4 -6.56 -1.36 -12.36
N LYS A 5 -7.64 -0.73 -11.92
CA LYS A 5 -7.73 -0.05 -10.62
C LYS A 5 -8.39 -1.00 -9.63
N ALA A 6 -7.78 -1.15 -8.48
CA ALA A 6 -8.33 -1.89 -7.36
C ALA A 6 -9.19 -0.95 -6.51
N ASN A 7 -10.47 -1.26 -6.40
CA ASN A 7 -11.39 -0.61 -5.49
C ASN A 7 -11.53 -1.44 -4.21
N TRP A 8 -12.24 -0.94 -3.22
CA TRP A 8 -12.40 -1.61 -1.94
C TRP A 8 -12.86 -3.07 -2.06
N GLY A 9 -12.14 -3.97 -1.40
CA GLY A 9 -12.34 -5.41 -1.49
C GLY A 9 -11.49 -6.14 -2.52
N ALA A 10 -10.58 -5.44 -3.22
CA ALA A 10 -9.70 -6.02 -4.24
C ALA A 10 -8.54 -6.81 -3.62
N SER A 11 -8.84 -7.92 -2.98
CA SER A 11 -7.88 -8.74 -2.21
C SER A 11 -7.05 -9.71 -3.04
N LEU A 12 -7.34 -9.89 -4.33
CA LEU A 12 -6.80 -10.94 -5.21
C LEU A 12 -7.11 -12.37 -4.71
N LYS A 13 -8.21 -12.54 -3.98
CA LYS A 13 -8.66 -13.83 -3.44
C LYS A 13 -9.71 -14.50 -4.33
N ASP A 14 -10.69 -13.73 -4.76
CA ASP A 14 -11.82 -14.22 -5.54
C ASP A 14 -11.59 -13.97 -7.05
N PRO A 15 -11.45 -15.05 -7.86
CA PRO A 15 -11.27 -14.95 -9.30
C PRO A 15 -12.57 -14.67 -10.10
N SER A 16 -13.68 -14.38 -9.43
CA SER A 16 -14.97 -14.17 -10.08
C SER A 16 -14.92 -13.00 -11.06
N ILE A 17 -15.27 -13.29 -12.30
CA ILE A 17 -15.37 -12.26 -13.36
C ILE A 17 -16.49 -11.25 -13.10
N ASN A 18 -17.42 -11.55 -12.17
CA ASN A 18 -18.49 -10.63 -11.77
C ASN A 18 -17.97 -9.44 -10.97
N ASN A 19 -16.78 -9.59 -10.34
CA ASN A 19 -16.10 -8.52 -9.62
C ASN A 19 -15.30 -7.58 -10.53
N MET A 20 -15.25 -7.87 -11.83
CA MET A 20 -14.43 -7.20 -12.84
C MET A 20 -15.30 -6.46 -13.83
N GLY A 21 -14.97 -5.22 -14.14
CA GLY A 21 -15.74 -4.41 -15.09
C GLY A 21 -15.02 -3.15 -15.50
N ILE A 22 -15.75 -2.28 -16.20
CA ILE A 22 -15.36 -0.90 -16.43
C ILE A 22 -16.32 -0.05 -15.60
N GLU A 23 -15.76 0.84 -14.79
CA GLU A 23 -16.55 1.77 -14.00
C GLU A 23 -17.44 2.64 -14.90
N ASP A 24 -18.72 2.69 -14.57
CA ASP A 24 -19.65 3.62 -15.17
C ASP A 24 -19.82 4.83 -14.24
N VAL A 25 -19.15 5.92 -14.57
CA VAL A 25 -19.17 7.16 -13.79
C VAL A 25 -20.55 7.83 -13.68
N THR A 26 -21.52 7.35 -14.48
CA THR A 26 -22.91 7.83 -14.40
C THR A 26 -23.74 7.09 -13.35
N LEU A 27 -23.22 5.96 -12.83
CA LEU A 27 -23.85 5.16 -11.80
C LEU A 27 -23.40 5.57 -10.40
N THR A 28 -24.27 5.32 -9.43
CA THR A 28 -23.96 5.56 -8.02
C THR A 28 -22.90 4.57 -7.53
N TYR A 29 -22.21 4.92 -6.46
CA TYR A 29 -21.10 4.20 -5.82
C TYR A 29 -21.32 2.69 -5.63
N THR A 30 -22.56 2.22 -5.59
CA THR A 30 -22.95 0.82 -5.38
C THR A 30 -22.68 -0.13 -6.56
N ASN A 31 -22.34 0.42 -7.74
CA ASN A 31 -22.11 -0.37 -8.96
C ASN A 31 -20.67 -0.29 -9.49
N THR A 32 -19.75 0.24 -8.69
CA THR A 32 -18.33 0.28 -9.07
C THR A 32 -17.76 -1.14 -8.97
N PRO A 33 -17.13 -1.67 -10.04
CA PRO A 33 -16.51 -2.99 -9.98
C PRO A 33 -15.34 -2.99 -8.99
N ILE A 34 -15.13 -4.12 -8.30
CA ILE A 34 -13.98 -4.29 -7.38
C ILE A 34 -12.67 -4.13 -8.14
N TYR A 35 -12.60 -4.70 -9.34
CA TYR A 35 -11.50 -4.52 -10.28
C TYR A 35 -11.99 -3.73 -11.49
N ASP A 36 -11.58 -2.49 -11.57
CA ASP A 36 -12.02 -1.56 -12.62
C ASP A 36 -10.98 -1.52 -13.75
N TYR A 37 -11.37 -1.99 -14.94
CA TYR A 37 -10.52 -2.05 -16.11
C TYR A 37 -10.38 -0.68 -16.77
N LYS A 38 -9.15 -0.22 -16.89
CA LYS A 38 -8.81 1.10 -17.48
C LYS A 38 -8.38 1.00 -18.96
N GLY A 39 -8.79 -0.05 -19.63
CA GLY A 39 -8.56 -0.26 -21.06
C GLY A 39 -9.84 -0.19 -21.93
N SER A 40 -9.74 -0.63 -23.18
CA SER A 40 -10.87 -0.58 -24.11
C SER A 40 -11.93 -1.63 -23.79
N LYS A 41 -13.20 -1.28 -23.99
CA LYS A 41 -14.34 -2.20 -23.80
C LYS A 41 -14.22 -3.46 -24.69
N SER A 42 -13.66 -3.34 -25.87
CA SER A 42 -13.44 -4.48 -26.78
C SER A 42 -12.46 -5.52 -26.23
N ASN A 43 -11.53 -5.12 -25.35
CA ASN A 43 -10.55 -6.03 -24.75
C ASN A 43 -10.95 -6.54 -23.35
N LEU A 44 -12.07 -6.07 -22.81
CA LEU A 44 -12.49 -6.38 -21.44
C LEU A 44 -12.61 -7.88 -21.17
N ALA A 45 -13.17 -8.66 -22.10
CA ALA A 45 -13.34 -10.10 -21.91
C ALA A 45 -11.99 -10.82 -21.75
N ALA A 46 -11.02 -10.52 -22.62
CA ALA A 46 -9.66 -11.08 -22.52
C ALA A 46 -8.94 -10.63 -21.24
N ALA A 47 -9.09 -9.36 -20.86
CA ALA A 47 -8.52 -8.83 -19.63
C ALA A 47 -9.10 -9.50 -18.38
N LYS A 48 -10.42 -9.77 -18.33
CA LYS A 48 -11.08 -10.52 -17.25
C LYS A 48 -10.52 -11.94 -17.13
N THR A 49 -10.37 -12.64 -18.25
CA THR A 49 -9.79 -13.99 -18.27
C THR A 49 -8.36 -13.97 -17.71
N GLN A 50 -7.53 -13.04 -18.16
CA GLN A 50 -6.15 -12.90 -17.69
C GLN A 50 -6.08 -12.66 -16.16
N LEU A 51 -6.91 -11.75 -15.64
CA LEU A 51 -6.95 -11.46 -14.21
C LEU A 51 -7.47 -12.65 -13.39
N SER A 52 -8.56 -13.28 -13.84
CA SER A 52 -9.13 -14.47 -13.22
C SER A 52 -8.11 -15.63 -13.15
N ASP A 53 -7.37 -15.87 -14.24
CA ASP A 53 -6.32 -16.88 -14.30
C ASP A 53 -5.17 -16.56 -13.33
N PHE A 54 -4.75 -15.30 -13.26
CA PHE A 54 -3.73 -14.87 -12.32
C PHE A 54 -4.17 -15.12 -10.87
N ILE A 55 -5.36 -14.65 -10.49
CA ILE A 55 -5.92 -14.85 -9.14
C ILE A 55 -6.05 -16.34 -8.81
N THR A 56 -6.58 -17.14 -9.74
CA THR A 56 -6.72 -18.59 -9.57
C THR A 56 -5.37 -19.25 -9.29
N ASN A 57 -4.33 -18.93 -10.07
CA ASN A 57 -3.01 -19.52 -9.89
C ASN A 57 -2.32 -19.05 -8.61
N VAL A 58 -2.46 -17.78 -8.24
CA VAL A 58 -1.96 -17.25 -6.97
C VAL A 58 -2.57 -18.01 -5.79
N ASN A 59 -3.86 -18.33 -5.84
CA ASN A 59 -4.55 -18.97 -4.73
C ASN A 59 -4.35 -20.51 -4.70
N SER A 60 -4.39 -21.18 -5.83
CA SER A 60 -4.34 -22.65 -5.90
C SER A 60 -2.93 -23.24 -5.78
N LYS A 61 -1.90 -22.58 -6.29
CA LYS A 61 -0.52 -23.09 -6.24
C LYS A 61 0.10 -22.95 -4.85
N THR A 62 0.96 -23.87 -4.47
CA THR A 62 1.67 -23.90 -3.17
C THR A 62 3.14 -24.29 -3.35
N GLY A 63 3.97 -24.04 -2.34
CA GLY A 63 5.38 -24.44 -2.33
C GLY A 63 6.14 -23.98 -3.58
N ASP A 64 6.92 -24.90 -4.15
CA ASP A 64 7.75 -24.61 -5.34
C ASP A 64 6.92 -24.27 -6.59
N ASP A 65 5.72 -24.85 -6.74
CA ASP A 65 4.82 -24.50 -7.85
C ASP A 65 4.38 -23.03 -7.79
N PHE A 66 4.06 -22.53 -6.60
CA PHE A 66 3.76 -21.13 -6.41
C PHE A 66 4.99 -20.26 -6.66
N LYS A 67 6.14 -20.63 -6.10
CA LYS A 67 7.39 -19.89 -6.25
C LYS A 67 7.79 -19.76 -7.73
N ASN A 68 7.75 -20.85 -8.48
CA ASN A 68 8.09 -20.86 -9.90
C ASN A 68 7.09 -20.04 -10.73
N TYR A 69 5.80 -20.16 -10.44
CA TYR A 69 4.76 -19.39 -11.10
C TYR A 69 4.94 -17.88 -10.89
N ILE A 70 5.08 -17.47 -9.62
CA ILE A 70 5.12 -16.04 -9.29
C ILE A 70 6.40 -15.37 -9.82
N ALA A 71 7.54 -16.07 -9.82
CA ALA A 71 8.79 -15.58 -10.37
C ALA A 71 8.72 -15.33 -11.90
N GLN A 72 7.88 -16.09 -12.61
CA GLN A 72 7.62 -15.85 -14.03
C GLN A 72 6.63 -14.70 -14.27
N LYS A 73 5.69 -14.50 -13.34
CA LYS A 73 4.56 -13.57 -13.52
C LYS A 73 4.81 -12.18 -12.98
N MET A 74 5.77 -11.98 -12.09
CA MET A 74 6.08 -10.64 -11.57
C MET A 74 7.56 -10.50 -11.23
N ASP A 75 8.03 -9.26 -11.08
CA ASP A 75 9.29 -8.96 -10.40
C ASP A 75 9.03 -9.00 -8.88
N VAL A 76 9.31 -10.15 -8.27
CA VAL A 76 9.09 -10.35 -6.83
C VAL A 76 9.92 -9.38 -5.99
N ASN A 77 11.16 -9.08 -6.42
CA ASN A 77 12.02 -8.14 -5.69
C ASN A 77 11.44 -6.72 -5.70
N LEU A 78 10.94 -6.26 -6.84
CA LEU A 78 10.29 -4.96 -6.94
C LEU A 78 9.04 -4.91 -6.05
N PHE A 79 8.21 -5.96 -6.07
CA PHE A 79 7.03 -6.04 -5.21
C PHE A 79 7.38 -6.00 -3.72
N LEU A 80 8.40 -6.79 -3.30
CA LEU A 80 8.84 -6.80 -1.90
C LEU A 80 9.44 -5.46 -1.45
N LYS A 81 10.14 -4.74 -2.33
CA LYS A 81 10.59 -3.37 -2.04
C LYS A 81 9.42 -2.43 -1.84
N THR A 82 8.43 -2.47 -2.73
CA THR A 82 7.21 -1.66 -2.63
C THR A 82 6.48 -1.97 -1.33
N TYR A 83 6.30 -3.25 -1.03
CA TYR A 83 5.67 -3.69 0.22
C TYR A 83 6.44 -3.20 1.46
N ALA A 84 7.77 -3.31 1.46
CA ALA A 84 8.60 -2.81 2.55
C ALA A 84 8.45 -1.29 2.75
N VAL A 85 8.41 -0.50 1.68
CA VAL A 85 8.17 0.95 1.76
C VAL A 85 6.81 1.24 2.37
N ASN A 86 5.75 0.64 1.84
CA ASN A 86 4.38 0.93 2.28
C ASN A 86 4.15 0.54 3.75
N VAL A 87 4.67 -0.61 4.18
CA VAL A 87 4.60 -1.02 5.59
C VAL A 87 5.45 -0.09 6.47
N THR A 88 6.61 0.36 6.00
CA THR A 88 7.47 1.29 6.73
C THR A 88 6.80 2.65 6.93
N VAL A 89 6.18 3.20 5.90
CA VAL A 89 5.43 4.45 6.03
C VAL A 89 4.07 4.28 6.74
N GLY A 90 3.70 3.04 7.08
CA GLY A 90 2.46 2.74 7.80
C GLY A 90 1.21 2.95 6.96
N MET A 91 1.30 2.73 5.65
CA MET A 91 0.18 2.81 4.74
C MET A 91 -0.79 1.66 4.97
N TRP A 92 -1.87 1.93 5.69
CA TRP A 92 -2.85 0.91 6.05
C TRP A 92 -4.02 0.84 5.06
N ASP A 93 -4.33 1.91 4.36
CA ASP A 93 -5.43 1.97 3.39
C ASP A 93 -4.97 1.52 2.00
N ASP A 94 -4.41 0.33 1.91
CA ASP A 94 -3.82 -0.25 0.70
C ASP A 94 -4.12 -1.75 0.60
N TYR A 95 -3.51 -2.45 -0.35
CA TYR A 95 -3.69 -3.86 -0.64
C TYR A 95 -3.55 -4.76 0.60
N TRP A 96 -2.50 -4.59 1.39
CA TRP A 96 -2.16 -5.50 2.49
C TRP A 96 -3.00 -5.33 3.75
N SER A 97 -3.73 -4.24 3.94
CA SER A 97 -4.59 -4.04 5.10
C SER A 97 -6.06 -3.89 4.72
N ASN A 98 -6.39 -3.01 3.77
CA ASN A 98 -7.78 -2.67 3.43
C ASN A 98 -8.21 -3.10 2.02
N SER A 99 -7.32 -3.73 1.25
CA SER A 99 -7.57 -4.28 -0.08
C SER A 99 -8.09 -3.27 -1.09
N ASN A 100 -7.49 -2.08 -1.14
CA ASN A 100 -7.81 -0.99 -2.08
C ASN A 100 -6.56 -0.17 -2.41
N ASN A 101 -6.74 0.99 -3.02
CA ASN A 101 -5.72 2.01 -3.28
C ASN A 101 -4.45 1.51 -3.97
N TYR A 102 -4.63 0.62 -4.95
CA TYR A 102 -3.56 0.24 -5.86
C TYR A 102 -4.09 0.08 -7.29
N TYR A 103 -3.21 0.26 -8.25
CA TYR A 103 -3.39 -0.22 -9.61
C TYR A 103 -2.51 -1.45 -9.80
N PHE A 104 -2.84 -2.23 -10.80
CA PHE A 104 -1.95 -3.24 -11.32
C PHE A 104 -2.04 -3.32 -12.84
N TYR A 105 -0.93 -3.72 -13.43
CA TYR A 105 -0.78 -3.75 -14.88
C TYR A 105 -0.21 -5.09 -15.32
N PHE A 106 -0.84 -5.68 -16.30
CA PHE A 106 -0.25 -6.79 -17.03
C PHE A 106 0.32 -6.26 -18.34
N ASP A 107 1.60 -6.47 -18.59
CA ASP A 107 2.22 -6.11 -19.85
C ASP A 107 1.82 -7.04 -21.00
N ALA A 108 2.37 -6.83 -22.21
CA ALA A 108 2.08 -7.64 -23.37
C ALA A 108 2.54 -9.11 -23.22
N ALA A 109 3.50 -9.38 -22.36
CA ALA A 109 3.96 -10.73 -22.03
C ALA A 109 3.15 -11.37 -20.87
N GLY A 110 2.19 -10.65 -20.31
CA GLY A 110 1.37 -11.09 -19.18
C GLY A 110 2.09 -11.02 -17.83
N LYS A 111 3.11 -10.18 -17.71
CA LYS A 111 3.81 -9.92 -16.46
C LYS A 111 3.05 -8.90 -15.63
N PHE A 112 2.83 -9.22 -14.36
CA PHE A 112 2.11 -8.41 -13.39
C PHE A 112 3.02 -7.36 -12.75
N TYR A 113 2.53 -6.11 -12.67
CA TYR A 113 3.16 -4.99 -11.99
C TYR A 113 2.19 -4.38 -10.99
N PHE A 114 2.62 -4.26 -9.75
CA PHE A 114 1.86 -3.61 -8.68
C PHE A 114 2.22 -2.12 -8.61
N ILE A 115 1.20 -1.25 -8.54
CA ILE A 115 1.37 0.20 -8.58
C ILE A 115 0.52 0.81 -7.46
N PRO A 116 1.10 1.08 -6.28
CA PRO A 116 0.36 1.70 -5.19
C PRO A 116 0.11 3.18 -5.47
N TYR A 117 -0.95 3.73 -4.88
CA TYR A 117 -1.26 5.15 -4.89
C TYR A 117 -2.02 5.54 -3.62
N ASP A 118 -2.31 6.84 -3.42
CA ASP A 118 -3.11 7.37 -2.33
C ASP A 118 -2.46 7.19 -0.94
N TYR A 119 -1.31 7.84 -0.76
CA TYR A 119 -0.51 7.76 0.47
C TYR A 119 -0.94 8.75 1.57
N ASP A 120 -2.15 9.29 1.53
CA ASP A 120 -2.66 10.24 2.52
C ASP A 120 -2.78 9.62 3.92
N ASN A 121 -3.10 8.32 4.00
CA ASN A 121 -3.20 7.56 5.24
C ASN A 121 -1.88 6.88 5.63
N THR A 122 -0.82 7.67 5.77
CA THR A 122 0.53 7.21 6.14
C THR A 122 1.09 7.93 7.36
N LEU A 123 2.27 7.53 7.83
CA LEU A 123 3.06 8.18 8.88
C LEU A 123 2.31 8.36 10.21
N GLY A 124 1.38 7.43 10.50
CA GLY A 124 0.58 7.48 11.73
C GLY A 124 -0.64 8.38 11.63
N THR A 125 -0.88 9.02 10.48
CA THR A 125 -2.15 9.71 10.21
C THR A 125 -3.22 8.66 9.89
N SER A 126 -4.29 8.63 10.63
CA SER A 126 -5.34 7.63 10.41
C SER A 126 -6.64 8.02 11.07
N LEU A 127 -7.73 7.83 10.32
CA LEU A 127 -9.08 7.92 10.83
C LEU A 127 -9.53 6.64 11.55
N LEU A 128 -9.02 5.50 11.11
CA LEU A 128 -9.57 4.19 11.46
C LEU A 128 -8.54 3.27 12.13
N MET A 129 -7.26 3.46 11.90
CA MET A 129 -6.19 2.63 12.45
C MET A 129 -5.38 3.40 13.49
N ALA A 130 -5.63 3.13 14.76
CA ALA A 130 -5.05 3.88 15.88
C ALA A 130 -3.52 3.87 15.91
N ASP A 131 -2.85 2.86 15.34
CA ASP A 131 -1.41 2.75 15.47
C ASP A 131 -0.74 1.90 14.37
N SER A 132 -0.52 2.51 13.22
CA SER A 132 0.25 1.88 12.15
C SER A 132 1.77 1.81 12.44
N GLY A 133 2.25 2.50 13.48
CA GLY A 133 3.65 2.48 13.90
C GLY A 133 4.09 1.17 14.52
N ILE A 134 3.23 0.53 15.33
CA ILE A 134 3.57 -0.70 16.06
C ILE A 134 3.09 -1.99 15.39
N GLN A 135 2.46 -1.92 14.24
CA GLN A 135 2.05 -3.13 13.51
C GLN A 135 3.27 -3.97 13.16
N ASP A 136 3.16 -5.27 13.38
CA ASP A 136 4.22 -6.21 13.02
C ASP A 136 4.39 -6.28 11.50
N PRO A 137 5.54 -5.85 10.95
CA PRO A 137 5.76 -5.84 9.51
C PRO A 137 5.69 -7.21 8.83
N LEU A 138 5.87 -8.28 9.58
CA LEU A 138 5.81 -9.66 9.05
C LEU A 138 4.40 -10.23 8.99
N ASN A 139 3.47 -9.65 9.75
CA ASN A 139 2.09 -10.14 9.83
C ASN A 139 1.05 -9.14 9.31
N TRP A 140 1.39 -7.87 9.22
CA TRP A 140 0.51 -6.85 8.70
C TRP A 140 0.25 -7.08 7.21
N GLY A 141 -1.00 -7.27 6.84
CA GLY A 141 -1.40 -7.66 5.50
C GLY A 141 -1.14 -9.14 5.14
N LYS A 142 -0.56 -9.92 6.05
CA LYS A 142 -0.38 -11.36 5.89
C LYS A 142 -1.60 -12.11 6.40
N ASN A 143 -2.68 -12.07 5.64
CA ASN A 143 -3.93 -12.75 5.97
C ASN A 143 -4.53 -13.45 4.74
N ALA A 144 -5.61 -14.20 4.95
CA ALA A 144 -6.25 -14.95 3.87
C ALA A 144 -6.87 -14.07 2.78
N ASP A 145 -7.16 -12.82 3.08
CA ASP A 145 -7.76 -11.88 2.13
C ASP A 145 -6.70 -11.17 1.28
N ASN A 146 -5.42 -11.31 1.64
CA ASN A 146 -4.27 -10.79 0.89
C ASN A 146 -3.31 -11.93 0.50
N PRO A 147 -3.73 -12.88 -0.34
CA PRO A 147 -3.03 -14.13 -0.57
C PRO A 147 -1.64 -13.95 -1.17
N LEU A 148 -1.43 -12.90 -1.97
CA LEU A 148 -0.12 -12.66 -2.60
C LEU A 148 0.96 -12.44 -1.53
N VAL A 149 0.75 -11.50 -0.60
CA VAL A 149 1.70 -11.23 0.48
C VAL A 149 1.83 -12.44 1.42
N ALA A 150 0.70 -13.03 1.83
CA ALA A 150 0.70 -14.18 2.73
C ALA A 150 1.57 -15.32 2.19
N LYS A 151 1.47 -15.61 0.89
CA LYS A 151 2.23 -16.71 0.25
C LYS A 151 3.69 -16.35 -0.02
N LEU A 152 3.98 -15.13 -0.46
CA LEU A 152 5.37 -14.70 -0.66
C LEU A 152 6.19 -14.80 0.62
N LEU A 153 5.63 -14.39 1.76
CA LEU A 153 6.33 -14.43 3.04
C LEU A 153 6.43 -15.86 3.65
N THR A 154 5.82 -16.86 3.06
CA THR A 154 6.10 -18.27 3.43
C THR A 154 7.39 -18.82 2.80
N ILE A 155 7.90 -18.18 1.76
CA ILE A 155 9.12 -18.56 1.05
C ILE A 155 10.33 -17.95 1.77
N PRO A 156 11.24 -18.74 2.36
CA PRO A 156 12.29 -18.23 3.24
C PRO A 156 13.17 -17.17 2.61
N GLU A 157 13.57 -17.31 1.35
CA GLU A 157 14.42 -16.35 0.65
C GLU A 157 13.67 -15.02 0.37
N TYR A 158 12.38 -15.05 0.06
CA TYR A 158 11.58 -13.85 -0.13
C TYR A 158 11.34 -13.12 1.19
N LYS A 159 11.09 -13.88 2.26
CA LYS A 159 10.98 -13.31 3.60
C LYS A 159 12.29 -12.65 4.04
N ALA A 160 13.41 -13.32 3.85
CA ALA A 160 14.74 -12.76 4.18
C ALA A 160 15.04 -11.49 3.38
N GLN A 161 14.72 -11.49 2.09
CA GLN A 161 14.90 -10.33 1.22
C GLN A 161 13.99 -9.16 1.65
N TYR A 162 12.76 -9.44 2.03
CA TYR A 162 11.84 -8.43 2.56
C TYR A 162 12.35 -7.81 3.87
N ILE A 163 12.81 -8.63 4.82
CA ILE A 163 13.41 -8.15 6.08
C ILE A 163 14.64 -7.28 5.78
N LYS A 164 15.47 -7.69 4.81
CA LYS A 164 16.61 -6.86 4.39
C LYS A 164 16.15 -5.50 3.89
N TYR A 165 15.11 -5.42 3.06
CA TYR A 165 14.59 -4.13 2.58
C TYR A 165 14.05 -3.25 3.71
N LEU A 166 13.35 -3.83 4.70
CA LEU A 166 12.92 -3.10 5.88
C LEU A 166 14.11 -2.49 6.65
N ASN A 167 15.18 -3.26 6.83
CA ASN A 167 16.39 -2.78 7.52
C ASN A 167 17.14 -1.73 6.68
N ASP A 168 17.26 -1.92 5.36
CA ASP A 168 17.87 -0.93 4.46
C ASP A 168 17.14 0.43 4.53
N LEU A 169 15.80 0.45 4.65
CA LEU A 169 15.03 1.67 4.82
C LEU A 169 15.36 2.41 6.11
N MET A 170 15.70 1.69 7.18
CA MET A 170 16.06 2.25 8.49
C MET A 170 17.56 2.55 8.65
N ASP A 171 18.39 2.13 7.68
CA ASP A 171 19.83 2.31 7.77
C ASP A 171 20.23 3.76 7.45
N LYS A 172 20.94 4.38 8.36
CA LYS A 172 21.50 5.74 8.20
C LYS A 172 22.30 5.91 6.91
N LYS A 173 22.99 4.84 6.46
CA LYS A 173 23.80 4.85 5.23
C LYS A 173 23.01 5.22 3.99
N TYR A 174 21.77 4.78 3.90
CA TYR A 174 20.93 4.98 2.71
C TYR A 174 20.07 6.24 2.79
N ASP A 175 19.87 6.80 4.00
CA ASP A 175 19.03 7.99 4.24
C ASP A 175 17.65 7.92 3.57
N LEU A 176 17.01 6.75 3.61
CA LEU A 176 15.68 6.55 3.04
C LEU A 176 14.60 6.87 4.08
N PHE A 177 14.63 6.19 5.22
CA PHE A 177 13.67 6.37 6.32
C PHE A 177 14.36 6.32 7.70
N TYR A 178 15.65 6.64 7.76
CA TYR A 178 16.36 6.75 9.02
C TYR A 178 15.69 7.79 9.91
N VAL A 179 15.33 7.40 11.14
CA VAL A 179 14.39 8.14 11.99
C VAL A 179 14.75 9.62 12.16
N ASP A 180 16.00 9.93 12.52
CA ASP A 180 16.41 11.31 12.79
C ASP A 180 16.34 12.18 11.52
N TYR A 181 16.77 11.63 10.38
CA TYR A 181 16.76 12.35 9.11
C TYR A 181 15.35 12.53 8.55
N ALA A 182 14.52 11.49 8.65
CA ALA A 182 13.13 11.56 8.21
C ALA A 182 12.35 12.61 9.01
N GLN A 183 12.51 12.62 10.33
CA GLN A 183 11.86 13.60 11.20
C GLN A 183 12.34 15.02 10.91
N GLN A 184 13.65 15.23 10.75
CA GLN A 184 14.20 16.56 10.44
C GLN A 184 13.71 17.07 9.07
N ARG A 185 13.64 16.19 8.09
CA ARG A 185 13.12 16.53 6.74
C ARG A 185 11.67 16.97 6.80
N ILE A 186 10.82 16.23 7.51
CA ILE A 186 9.41 16.58 7.70
C ILE A 186 9.28 17.88 8.47
N GLN A 187 10.07 18.08 9.54
CA GLN A 187 10.09 19.34 10.27
C GLN A 187 10.40 20.54 9.37
N ASN A 188 11.39 20.39 8.49
CA ASN A 188 11.77 21.47 7.58
C ASN A 188 10.63 21.78 6.59
N TRP A 189 9.97 20.76 6.04
CA TRP A 189 8.80 20.95 5.17
C TRP A 189 7.63 21.58 5.90
N GLN A 190 7.32 21.12 7.10
CA GLN A 190 6.25 21.72 7.92
C GLN A 190 6.55 23.20 8.25
N ASN A 191 7.79 23.52 8.62
CA ASN A 191 8.17 24.92 8.88
C ASN A 191 8.00 25.80 7.64
N MET A 192 8.27 25.26 6.45
CA MET A 192 8.14 26.00 5.19
C MET A 192 6.68 26.38 4.86
N ILE A 193 5.74 25.51 5.19
CA ILE A 193 4.32 25.68 4.83
C ILE A 193 3.43 26.06 6.01
N ALA A 194 3.96 26.14 7.24
CA ALA A 194 3.17 26.33 8.46
C ALA A 194 2.29 27.60 8.44
N SER A 195 2.78 28.67 7.88
CA SER A 195 2.01 29.93 7.77
C SER A 195 0.77 29.79 6.89
N TYR A 196 0.82 28.93 5.88
CA TYR A 196 -0.31 28.69 4.98
C TYR A 196 -1.34 27.74 5.58
N VAL A 197 -0.91 26.77 6.39
CA VAL A 197 -1.81 25.82 7.07
C VAL A 197 -2.56 26.47 8.22
N SER A 198 -1.93 27.44 8.91
CA SER A 198 -2.50 28.10 10.09
C SER A 198 -3.27 29.37 9.75
N ASN A 199 -3.22 29.84 8.52
CA ASN A 199 -3.76 31.10 8.09
C ASN A 199 -5.01 30.87 7.24
N ASP A 200 -6.17 31.18 7.81
CA ASP A 200 -7.42 31.30 7.06
C ASP A 200 -7.35 32.57 6.23
N THR A 201 -6.99 32.46 4.96
CA THR A 201 -6.91 33.62 4.06
C THR A 201 -8.28 34.09 3.59
N GLY A 202 -9.37 33.37 3.94
CA GLY A 202 -10.72 33.69 3.49
C GLY A 202 -10.95 33.46 2.00
N GLU A 203 -9.99 32.85 1.30
CA GLU A 203 -10.13 32.40 -0.08
C GLU A 203 -10.72 31.00 -0.13
N ASP A 204 -11.36 30.64 -1.25
CA ASP A 204 -12.00 29.31 -1.44
C ASP A 204 -11.05 28.10 -1.38
N MET A 205 -9.76 28.33 -1.17
CA MET A 205 -8.70 27.32 -1.08
C MET A 205 -8.07 27.26 0.32
N GLU A 206 -8.88 27.31 1.34
CA GLU A 206 -8.46 27.19 2.73
C GLU A 206 -7.87 25.82 3.04
N ILE A 207 -6.60 25.76 3.39
CA ILE A 207 -5.99 24.55 3.94
C ILE A 207 -6.30 24.52 5.43
N LYS A 208 -7.36 23.82 5.78
CA LYS A 208 -7.70 23.56 7.20
C LYS A 208 -6.97 22.35 7.70
N ASP A 209 -6.47 22.44 8.93
CA ASP A 209 -6.06 21.23 9.64
C ASP A 209 -7.30 20.34 9.85
N VAL A 210 -7.07 19.03 9.90
CA VAL A 210 -8.17 18.06 10.02
C VAL A 210 -8.94 18.25 11.34
N PRO A 211 -10.23 17.92 11.37
CA PRO A 211 -11.03 18.01 12.59
C PRO A 211 -10.39 17.21 13.75
N ALA A 212 -10.52 17.75 14.98
CA ALA A 212 -9.93 17.15 16.16
C ALA A 212 -10.36 15.68 16.42
N ASN A 213 -11.54 15.31 15.93
CA ASN A 213 -12.07 13.94 16.04
C ASN A 213 -11.50 12.95 15.01
N TRP A 214 -10.64 13.40 14.12
CA TRP A 214 -9.96 12.56 13.13
C TRP A 214 -8.65 11.94 13.66
N GLY A 215 -8.50 11.83 14.97
CA GLY A 215 -7.36 11.15 15.59
C GLY A 215 -6.03 11.86 15.39
N ASN A 216 -5.03 11.15 14.88
CA ASN A 216 -3.67 11.64 14.69
C ASN A 216 -3.41 12.23 13.30
N CYS A 217 -4.43 12.77 12.65
CA CYS A 217 -4.33 13.30 11.30
C CYS A 217 -3.88 14.78 11.22
N GLY A 218 -3.77 15.48 12.35
CA GLY A 218 -3.42 16.91 12.37
C GLY A 218 -1.99 17.18 11.86
N PHE A 219 -1.82 18.32 11.20
CA PHE A 219 -0.55 18.76 10.64
C PHE A 219 0.63 18.67 11.63
N TYR A 220 0.44 19.14 12.87
CA TYR A 220 1.49 19.10 13.89
C TYR A 220 1.61 17.74 14.61
N LYS A 221 0.63 16.85 14.45
CA LYS A 221 0.63 15.53 15.09
C LYS A 221 1.45 14.49 14.34
N LEU A 222 1.80 14.74 13.09
CA LEU A 222 2.54 13.81 12.23
C LEU A 222 3.82 13.26 12.87
N ARG A 223 4.48 14.08 13.71
CA ARG A 223 5.73 13.71 14.37
C ARG A 223 5.54 13.15 15.80
N GLY A 224 4.33 13.33 16.36
CA GLY A 224 4.09 13.09 17.79
C GLY A 224 4.84 14.08 18.69
N ASN A 225 4.38 14.22 19.92
CA ASN A 225 4.96 15.15 20.89
C ASN A 225 5.93 14.47 21.86
N SER A 226 5.93 13.13 21.92
CA SER A 226 6.80 12.34 22.78
C SER A 226 7.39 11.17 22.01
N SER A 227 8.50 10.62 22.54
CA SER A 227 9.11 9.43 21.94
C SER A 227 8.17 8.21 21.95
N ALA A 228 7.27 8.12 22.92
CA ALA A 228 6.33 7.03 23.05
C ALA A 228 5.24 7.03 21.94
N ASP A 229 4.84 8.24 21.52
CA ASP A 229 3.75 8.41 20.54
C ASP A 229 4.26 8.76 19.13
N ASN A 230 5.56 8.87 18.98
CA ASN A 230 6.18 9.24 17.71
C ASN A 230 6.15 8.04 16.74
N PHE A 231 5.45 8.20 15.62
CA PHE A 231 5.35 7.18 14.59
C PHE A 231 6.70 6.63 14.13
N PHE A 232 7.68 7.50 13.89
CA PHE A 232 9.00 7.10 13.38
C PHE A 232 9.77 6.23 14.35
N ILE A 233 9.77 6.61 15.63
CA ILE A 233 10.44 5.84 16.71
C ILE A 233 9.76 4.49 16.89
N ARG A 234 8.43 4.46 16.92
CA ARG A 234 7.64 3.23 17.07
C ARG A 234 7.82 2.31 15.88
N LYS A 235 7.78 2.85 14.65
CA LYS A 235 8.03 2.07 13.44
C LYS A 235 9.43 1.45 13.45
N ALA A 236 10.47 2.22 13.76
CA ALA A 236 11.83 1.70 13.85
C ALA A 236 11.96 0.57 14.89
N SER A 237 11.20 0.66 16.00
CA SER A 237 11.16 -0.38 17.02
C SER A 237 10.43 -1.64 16.57
N SER A 238 9.47 -1.55 15.66
CA SER A 238 8.70 -2.68 15.15
C SER A 238 9.41 -3.46 14.04
N ILE A 239 10.43 -2.88 13.40
CA ILE A 239 11.16 -3.54 12.31
C ILE A 239 11.98 -4.71 12.86
N PRO A 240 11.79 -5.94 12.34
CA PRO A 240 12.61 -7.08 12.73
C PRO A 240 14.06 -6.86 12.32
N LYS A 241 14.97 -7.15 13.24
CA LYS A 241 16.41 -7.04 12.96
C LYS A 241 16.92 -8.29 12.26
N ASN A 242 17.92 -8.11 11.38
CA ASN A 242 18.64 -9.22 10.73
C ASN A 242 19.42 -10.04 11.76
#